data_b6bae8bfc47c3af8327087074d4f963e
#
_entry.id   b6bae8bfc47c3af8327087074d4f963e
#
_cell.length_a   1.000
_cell.length_b   1.000
_cell.length_c   1.000
_cell.angle_alpha   90.00
_cell.angle_beta   90.00
_cell.angle_gamma   90.00
#
_symmetry.space_group_name_H-M   'P 1'
#
loop_
_entity.id
_entity.type
_entity.pdbx_description
1 polymer ?
#
loop_
_entity_poly.entity_id
_entity_poly.type
_entity_poly.pdbx_seq_one_letter_code
_entity_poly.pdbx_strand_id
1 'polypeptide(L)'
;MNKRDFLKNSAKIAAATSLSFSGIRAVQAQAHQGYQVLNPPVNTRASDKVEVLEYFWFGCPHCFAFEPSINKWADEKPDYVDFVREAPPLNPGWEPHSRAFYAAEIMGVTDKFFDPMFDGIHVERRSLRQPDKIAKFAGELGIDEDKFRKTMDSFAVNTRMKQAMQMAQASRIRGVPSVVINGKYLTGGSLAGSHDGIIRVINERVAEEYALL
;
A
#
# COMPACT_ATOMS: atom_id res chain seq x y z
N MET A 1 -13.05 33.09 65.26
CA MET A 1 -13.02 31.95 64.29
C MET A 1 -11.89 31.05 64.68
N ASN A 2 -12.23 29.90 65.28
CA ASN A 2 -11.25 29.01 65.91
C ASN A 2 -10.65 28.05 64.87
N LYS A 3 -9.32 27.80 64.93
CA LYS A 3 -8.57 26.92 64.06
C LYS A 3 -9.13 25.47 63.96
N ARG A 4 -10.05 25.11 64.81
CA ARG A 4 -10.71 23.75 64.80
C ARG A 4 -11.88 23.64 63.82
N ASP A 5 -12.48 24.74 63.37
CA ASP A 5 -13.60 24.68 62.42
C ASP A 5 -13.14 24.68 60.97
N PHE A 6 -11.88 25.08 60.70
CA PHE A 6 -11.29 25.01 59.37
C PHE A 6 -10.95 23.57 58.94
N LEU A 7 -10.63 22.71 59.89
CA LEU A 7 -10.23 21.33 59.59
C LEU A 7 -11.42 20.33 59.42
N LYS A 8 -12.63 20.75 59.77
CA LYS A 8 -13.83 19.89 59.61
C LYS A 8 -14.53 20.03 58.28
N ASN A 9 -14.24 21.08 57.50
CA ASN A 9 -14.85 21.31 56.17
C ASN A 9 -14.01 20.87 54.98
N SER A 10 -12.80 20.32 55.18
CA SER A 10 -11.91 19.88 54.10
C SER A 10 -12.07 18.39 53.73
N ALA A 11 -13.02 17.68 54.26
CA ALA A 11 -13.17 16.21 54.09
C ALA A 11 -14.33 15.78 53.18
N LYS A 12 -14.90 16.65 52.35
CA LYS A 12 -16.08 16.29 51.51
C LYS A 12 -15.93 16.65 50.02
N ILE A 13 -14.73 16.84 49.49
CA ILE A 13 -14.53 17.00 48.03
C ILE A 13 -13.39 16.06 47.61
N ALA A 14 -13.66 14.77 47.59
CA ALA A 14 -12.78 13.78 46.99
C ALA A 14 -13.60 12.57 46.50
N ALA A 15 -14.61 12.80 45.67
CA ALA A 15 -15.27 11.70 44.96
C ALA A 15 -16.05 12.28 43.76
N ALA A 16 -15.39 12.63 42.70
CA ALA A 16 -15.96 12.72 41.32
C ALA A 16 -14.94 13.26 40.31
N THR A 17 -13.90 12.52 39.97
CA THR A 17 -13.19 12.68 38.67
C THR A 17 -12.47 11.39 38.31
N SER A 18 -13.22 10.34 38.04
CA SER A 18 -12.70 9.11 37.44
C SER A 18 -13.54 8.72 36.22
N LEU A 19 -13.70 9.66 35.28
CA LEU A 19 -14.30 9.36 33.98
C LEU A 19 -13.58 10.19 32.95
N SER A 20 -12.96 9.49 31.98
CA SER A 20 -12.46 10.01 30.69
C SER A 20 -10.95 9.93 30.46
N PHE A 21 -10.32 8.78 30.67
CA PHE A 21 -8.97 8.54 30.11
C PHE A 21 -8.87 7.30 29.20
N SER A 22 -10.02 6.69 28.83
CA SER A 22 -10.02 5.48 27.97
C SER A 22 -9.89 5.77 26.47
N GLY A 23 -10.16 7.01 26.02
CA GLY A 23 -10.13 7.35 24.59
C GLY A 23 -8.74 7.62 24.00
N ILE A 24 -7.80 8.08 24.84
CA ILE A 24 -6.46 8.48 24.37
C ILE A 24 -5.52 7.27 24.21
N ARG A 25 -5.74 6.19 24.96
CA ARG A 25 -4.92 4.97 24.87
C ARG A 25 -5.09 4.22 23.54
N ALA A 26 -6.28 4.25 22.93
CA ALA A 26 -6.53 3.52 21.69
C ALA A 26 -5.79 4.14 20.47
N VAL A 27 -5.66 5.48 20.42
CA VAL A 27 -4.98 6.16 19.29
C VAL A 27 -3.45 6.00 19.40
N GLN A 28 -2.89 6.01 20.60
CA GLN A 28 -1.45 5.81 20.78
C GLN A 28 -1.04 4.35 20.57
N ALA A 29 -1.88 3.37 20.88
CA ALA A 29 -1.61 1.95 20.61
C ALA A 29 -1.49 1.64 19.12
N GLN A 30 -2.26 2.32 18.26
CA GLN A 30 -2.22 2.12 16.80
C GLN A 30 -0.91 2.62 16.17
N ALA A 31 -0.29 3.68 16.70
CA ALA A 31 0.98 4.21 16.19
C ALA A 31 2.16 3.23 16.38
N HIS A 32 2.08 2.30 17.34
CA HIS A 32 3.09 1.28 17.60
C HIS A 32 2.85 -0.06 16.89
N GLN A 33 1.69 -0.23 16.25
CA GLN A 33 1.34 -1.49 15.58
C GLN A 33 1.88 -1.61 14.15
N GLY A 34 2.39 -0.52 13.58
CA GLY A 34 2.94 -0.52 12.21
C GLY A 34 1.89 -0.42 11.10
N TYR A 35 0.63 -0.17 11.45
CA TYR A 35 -0.47 0.00 10.49
C TYR A 35 -1.52 1.00 10.97
N GLN A 36 -2.38 1.43 10.04
CA GLN A 36 -3.55 2.25 10.27
C GLN A 36 -4.80 1.46 9.86
N VAL A 37 -5.87 1.50 10.69
CA VAL A 37 -7.18 0.95 10.33
C VAL A 37 -7.89 1.93 9.39
N LEU A 38 -8.38 1.42 8.27
CA LEU A 38 -9.22 2.15 7.33
C LEU A 38 -10.67 2.10 7.79
N ASN A 39 -11.29 3.25 7.95
CA ASN A 39 -12.69 3.37 8.29
C ASN A 39 -13.35 4.46 7.41
N PRO A 40 -14.33 4.13 6.56
CA PRO A 40 -14.79 2.77 6.28
C PRO A 40 -13.70 1.92 5.59
N PRO A 41 -13.81 0.58 5.64
CA PRO A 41 -12.94 -0.31 4.86
C PRO A 41 -13.18 -0.13 3.36
N VAL A 42 -12.17 -0.47 2.56
CA VAL A 42 -12.23 -0.46 1.09
C VAL A 42 -12.70 -1.82 0.61
N ASN A 43 -13.50 -1.84 -0.47
CA ASN A 43 -13.92 -3.10 -1.07
C ASN A 43 -12.74 -3.87 -1.65
N THR A 44 -12.72 -5.19 -1.42
CA THR A 44 -11.77 -6.15 -1.99
C THR A 44 -12.31 -6.72 -3.31
N ARG A 45 -11.42 -7.28 -4.14
CA ARG A 45 -11.79 -7.92 -5.42
C ARG A 45 -12.34 -9.32 -5.22
N ALA A 46 -11.78 -10.07 -4.27
CA ALA A 46 -12.19 -11.41 -3.92
C ALA A 46 -12.95 -11.43 -2.59
N SER A 47 -13.94 -12.29 -2.46
CA SER A 47 -14.75 -12.48 -1.25
C SER A 47 -14.37 -13.71 -0.45
N ASP A 48 -13.60 -14.63 -1.05
CA ASP A 48 -13.20 -15.93 -0.50
C ASP A 48 -11.69 -16.01 -0.16
N LYS A 49 -10.97 -14.90 -0.33
CA LYS A 49 -9.54 -14.78 -0.02
C LYS A 49 -9.25 -13.47 0.71
N VAL A 50 -8.16 -13.47 1.46
CA VAL A 50 -7.61 -12.24 2.05
C VAL A 50 -6.81 -11.50 0.98
N GLU A 51 -7.30 -10.35 0.53
CA GLU A 51 -6.58 -9.52 -0.44
C GLU A 51 -5.40 -8.80 0.24
N VAL A 52 -4.23 -8.87 -0.37
CA VAL A 52 -3.06 -8.05 -0.04
C VAL A 52 -2.72 -7.21 -1.27
N LEU A 53 -2.97 -5.91 -1.17
CA LEU A 53 -2.86 -4.96 -2.27
C LEU A 53 -1.66 -4.05 -2.06
N GLU A 54 -0.63 -4.19 -2.90
CA GLU A 54 0.54 -3.32 -2.91
C GLU A 54 0.32 -2.16 -3.87
N TYR A 55 0.57 -0.94 -3.40
CA TYR A 55 0.69 0.27 -4.22
C TYR A 55 2.16 0.62 -4.41
N PHE A 56 2.57 0.75 -5.67
CA PHE A 56 3.97 0.99 -6.04
C PHE A 56 4.12 2.00 -7.18
N TRP A 57 5.35 2.41 -7.44
CA TRP A 57 5.76 3.16 -8.63
C TRP A 57 7.15 2.71 -9.08
N PHE A 58 7.34 2.38 -10.35
CA PHE A 58 8.64 1.95 -10.89
C PHE A 58 9.78 2.94 -10.61
N GLY A 59 9.50 4.25 -10.61
CA GLY A 59 10.52 5.27 -10.32
C GLY A 59 10.83 5.46 -8.83
N CYS A 60 10.21 4.71 -7.91
CA CYS A 60 10.41 4.84 -6.47
C CYS A 60 11.56 3.97 -5.98
N PRO A 61 12.67 4.54 -5.46
CA PRO A 61 13.78 3.75 -4.94
C PRO A 61 13.41 2.90 -3.71
N HIS A 62 12.42 3.35 -2.91
CA HIS A 62 11.93 2.56 -1.77
C HIS A 62 11.09 1.37 -2.21
N CYS A 63 10.31 1.49 -3.31
CA CYS A 63 9.63 0.34 -3.91
C CYS A 63 10.65 -0.67 -4.44
N PHE A 64 11.64 -0.21 -5.23
CA PHE A 64 12.72 -1.07 -5.71
C PHE A 64 13.44 -1.82 -4.59
N ALA A 65 13.76 -1.12 -3.49
CA ALA A 65 14.41 -1.74 -2.34
C ALA A 65 13.49 -2.73 -1.59
N PHE A 66 12.17 -2.61 -1.71
CA PHE A 66 11.19 -3.48 -1.08
C PHE A 66 10.90 -4.75 -1.91
N GLU A 67 11.08 -4.71 -3.25
CA GLU A 67 10.78 -5.83 -4.16
C GLU A 67 11.34 -7.19 -3.70
N PRO A 68 12.62 -7.33 -3.27
CA PRO A 68 13.11 -8.63 -2.84
C PRO A 68 12.32 -9.24 -1.67
N SER A 69 11.85 -8.38 -0.74
CA SER A 69 11.11 -8.82 0.43
C SER A 69 9.66 -9.20 0.08
N ILE A 70 8.98 -8.37 -0.71
CA ILE A 70 7.59 -8.60 -1.05
C ILE A 70 7.43 -9.73 -2.08
N ASN A 71 8.37 -9.89 -3.03
CA ASN A 71 8.39 -10.99 -3.99
C ASN A 71 8.57 -12.32 -3.26
N LYS A 72 9.56 -12.42 -2.37
CA LYS A 72 9.75 -13.62 -1.55
C LYS A 72 8.49 -13.97 -0.76
N TRP A 73 7.87 -12.98 -0.11
CA TRP A 73 6.63 -13.18 0.62
C TRP A 73 5.50 -13.64 -0.30
N ALA A 74 5.38 -13.06 -1.50
CA ALA A 74 4.36 -13.42 -2.48
C ALA A 74 4.51 -14.84 -3.01
N ASP A 75 5.75 -15.34 -3.14
CA ASP A 75 6.03 -16.71 -3.54
C ASP A 75 5.69 -17.73 -2.43
N GLU A 76 5.85 -17.34 -1.17
CA GLU A 76 5.64 -18.18 0.02
C GLU A 76 4.23 -18.02 0.63
N LYS A 77 3.39 -17.11 0.10
CA LYS A 77 2.07 -16.82 0.67
C LYS A 77 1.13 -18.02 0.65
N PRO A 78 0.23 -18.14 1.65
CA PRO A 78 -0.81 -19.18 1.64
C PRO A 78 -1.79 -19.03 0.46
N ASP A 79 -2.41 -20.16 0.04
CA ASP A 79 -3.38 -20.20 -1.07
C ASP A 79 -4.64 -19.36 -0.82
N TYR A 80 -4.97 -19.07 0.43
CA TYR A 80 -6.09 -18.21 0.81
C TYR A 80 -5.78 -16.73 0.72
N VAL A 81 -4.58 -16.36 0.23
CA VAL A 81 -4.19 -14.96 0.00
C VAL A 81 -4.20 -14.65 -1.48
N ASP A 82 -4.85 -13.53 -1.83
CA ASP A 82 -4.78 -12.91 -3.15
C ASP A 82 -3.84 -11.70 -3.10
N PHE A 83 -2.66 -11.82 -3.72
CA PHE A 83 -1.69 -10.73 -3.80
C PHE A 83 -1.81 -9.99 -5.11
N VAL A 84 -2.03 -8.69 -5.03
CA VAL A 84 -2.28 -7.82 -6.18
C VAL A 84 -1.42 -6.56 -6.09
N ARG A 85 -0.98 -6.06 -7.24
CA ARG A 85 -0.25 -4.79 -7.37
C ARG A 85 -1.07 -3.74 -8.09
N GLU A 86 -0.91 -2.49 -7.69
CA GLU A 86 -1.49 -1.32 -8.34
C GLU A 86 -0.47 -0.20 -8.47
N ALA A 87 -0.44 0.42 -9.64
CA ALA A 87 0.45 1.54 -9.97
C ALA A 87 -0.35 2.82 -10.23
N PRO A 88 -1.00 3.43 -9.21
CA PRO A 88 -1.78 4.65 -9.41
C PRO A 88 -0.86 5.82 -9.78
N PRO A 89 -1.23 6.66 -10.78
CA PRO A 89 -0.49 7.86 -11.13
C PRO A 89 -0.74 8.99 -10.11
N LEU A 90 -0.19 8.86 -8.88
CA LEU A 90 -0.40 9.83 -7.79
C LEU A 90 0.09 11.24 -8.10
N ASN A 91 0.93 11.38 -9.10
CA ASN A 91 1.28 12.67 -9.71
C ASN A 91 1.52 12.50 -11.23
N PRO A 92 1.50 13.60 -12.01
CA PRO A 92 1.63 13.52 -13.48
C PRO A 92 2.92 12.84 -13.96
N GLY A 93 4.02 12.94 -13.21
CA GLY A 93 5.29 12.32 -13.59
C GLY A 93 5.29 10.79 -13.47
N TRP A 94 4.29 10.19 -12.82
CA TRP A 94 4.17 8.74 -12.66
C TRP A 94 3.35 8.09 -13.78
N GLU A 95 2.55 8.88 -14.48
CA GLU A 95 1.59 8.40 -15.48
C GLU A 95 2.23 7.49 -16.55
N PRO A 96 3.39 7.78 -17.16
CA PRO A 96 3.98 6.88 -18.14
C PRO A 96 4.31 5.49 -17.58
N HIS A 97 4.74 5.41 -16.33
CA HIS A 97 5.02 4.15 -15.65
C HIS A 97 3.74 3.37 -15.32
N SER A 98 2.69 4.06 -14.87
CA SER A 98 1.37 3.46 -14.64
C SER A 98 0.80 2.89 -15.95
N ARG A 99 0.89 3.64 -17.05
CA ARG A 99 0.48 3.17 -18.38
C ARG A 99 1.24 1.92 -18.80
N ALA A 100 2.54 1.89 -18.57
CA ALA A 100 3.38 0.75 -18.91
C ALA A 100 3.01 -0.50 -18.10
N PHE A 101 2.78 -0.35 -16.81
CA PHE A 101 2.35 -1.45 -15.94
C PHE A 101 1.03 -2.06 -16.42
N TYR A 102 0.00 -1.23 -16.63
CA TYR A 102 -1.30 -1.74 -17.11
C TYR A 102 -1.26 -2.25 -18.55
N ALA A 103 -0.38 -1.72 -19.39
CA ALA A 103 -0.16 -2.28 -20.72
C ALA A 103 0.45 -3.69 -20.64
N ALA A 104 1.42 -3.90 -19.76
CA ALA A 104 2.01 -5.22 -19.52
C ALA A 104 0.97 -6.22 -18.99
N GLU A 105 0.12 -5.81 -18.05
CA GLU A 105 -1.01 -6.63 -17.55
C GLU A 105 -1.97 -7.02 -18.68
N ILE A 106 -2.45 -6.04 -19.45
CA ILE A 106 -3.42 -6.28 -20.55
C ILE A 106 -2.84 -7.17 -21.64
N MET A 107 -1.53 -7.08 -21.89
CA MET A 107 -0.84 -7.91 -22.85
C MET A 107 -0.42 -9.29 -22.31
N GLY A 108 -0.58 -9.54 -20.99
CA GLY A 108 -0.15 -10.77 -20.34
C GLY A 108 1.35 -10.97 -20.31
N VAL A 109 2.11 -9.88 -20.20
CA VAL A 109 3.59 -9.89 -20.24
C VAL A 109 4.22 -9.30 -18.98
N THR A 110 3.45 -9.22 -17.89
CA THR A 110 3.90 -8.62 -16.63
C THR A 110 5.17 -9.28 -16.11
N ASP A 111 5.23 -10.61 -16.07
CA ASP A 111 6.40 -11.35 -15.58
C ASP A 111 7.68 -11.04 -16.36
N LYS A 112 7.53 -10.72 -17.65
CA LYS A 112 8.64 -10.39 -18.54
C LYS A 112 9.08 -8.93 -18.46
N PHE A 113 8.19 -8.05 -17.98
CA PHE A 113 8.37 -6.61 -17.99
C PHE A 113 8.67 -6.01 -16.61
N PHE A 114 8.10 -6.54 -15.56
CA PHE A 114 8.03 -5.90 -14.24
C PHE A 114 9.42 -5.71 -13.62
N ASP A 115 10.13 -6.78 -13.33
CA ASP A 115 11.46 -6.72 -12.71
C ASP A 115 12.48 -6.01 -13.62
N PRO A 116 12.57 -6.31 -14.93
CA PRO A 116 13.45 -5.55 -15.83
C PRO A 116 13.17 -4.06 -15.88
N MET A 117 11.92 -3.61 -15.71
CA MET A 117 11.61 -2.18 -15.67
C MET A 117 12.18 -1.50 -14.42
N PHE A 118 12.11 -2.13 -13.25
CA PHE A 118 12.79 -1.66 -12.05
C PHE A 118 14.31 -1.63 -12.22
N ASP A 119 14.91 -2.70 -12.74
CA ASP A 119 16.35 -2.81 -12.97
C ASP A 119 16.84 -1.76 -13.98
N GLY A 120 16.12 -1.58 -15.06
CA GLY A 120 16.42 -0.57 -16.08
C GLY A 120 16.49 0.84 -15.47
N ILE A 121 15.59 1.18 -14.54
CA ILE A 121 15.57 2.49 -13.90
C ILE A 121 16.64 2.59 -12.80
N HIS A 122 16.72 1.63 -11.89
CA HIS A 122 17.48 1.78 -10.64
C HIS A 122 18.89 1.24 -10.71
N VAL A 123 19.15 0.20 -11.51
CA VAL A 123 20.47 -0.43 -11.69
C VAL A 123 21.16 0.16 -12.91
N GLU A 124 20.53 0.09 -14.10
CA GLU A 124 21.10 0.56 -15.36
C GLU A 124 21.03 2.08 -15.54
N ARG A 125 20.29 2.78 -14.68
CA ARG A 125 20.14 4.25 -14.71
C ARG A 125 19.54 4.78 -16.01
N ARG A 126 18.70 4.01 -16.68
CA ARG A 126 18.04 4.39 -17.93
C ARG A 126 16.95 5.44 -17.68
N SER A 127 16.85 6.41 -18.60
CA SER A 127 15.80 7.42 -18.55
C SER A 127 14.49 6.90 -19.16
N LEU A 128 13.77 6.04 -18.45
CA LEU A 128 12.52 5.41 -18.88
C LEU A 128 11.29 6.22 -18.42
N ARG A 129 11.27 7.53 -18.74
CA ARG A 129 10.18 8.45 -18.32
C ARG A 129 9.21 8.82 -19.44
N GLN A 130 9.54 8.47 -20.68
CA GLN A 130 8.74 8.80 -21.85
C GLN A 130 8.14 7.53 -22.46
N PRO A 131 6.87 7.55 -22.90
CA PRO A 131 6.19 6.36 -23.44
C PRO A 131 6.99 5.64 -24.54
N ASP A 132 7.58 6.38 -25.49
CA ASP A 132 8.34 5.79 -26.58
C ASP A 132 9.63 5.10 -26.11
N LYS A 133 10.30 5.67 -25.09
CA LYS A 133 11.48 5.02 -24.50
C LYS A 133 11.12 3.75 -23.73
N ILE A 134 9.96 3.75 -23.06
CA ILE A 134 9.47 2.58 -22.35
C ILE A 134 9.05 1.49 -23.35
N ALA A 135 8.37 1.85 -24.45
CA ALA A 135 7.99 0.89 -25.48
C ALA A 135 9.22 0.27 -26.17
N LYS A 136 10.23 1.10 -26.50
CA LYS A 136 11.50 0.59 -27.02
C LYS A 136 12.17 -0.36 -26.05
N PHE A 137 12.19 -0.04 -24.75
CA PHE A 137 12.72 -0.92 -23.71
C PHE A 137 11.94 -2.25 -23.65
N ALA A 138 10.62 -2.22 -23.77
CA ALA A 138 9.81 -3.44 -23.86
C ALA A 138 10.20 -4.27 -25.11
N GLY A 139 10.50 -3.61 -26.25
CA GLY A 139 11.02 -4.26 -27.45
C GLY A 139 12.36 -4.98 -27.22
N GLU A 140 13.27 -4.38 -26.47
CA GLU A 140 14.56 -5.00 -26.09
C GLU A 140 14.34 -6.27 -25.22
N LEU A 141 13.24 -6.34 -24.47
CA LEU A 141 12.83 -7.53 -23.71
C LEU A 141 12.10 -8.58 -24.57
N GLY A 142 11.96 -8.33 -25.91
CA GLY A 142 11.25 -9.23 -26.83
C GLY A 142 9.72 -9.16 -26.68
N ILE A 143 9.19 -8.03 -26.25
CA ILE A 143 7.78 -7.67 -26.29
C ILE A 143 7.55 -6.84 -27.55
N ASP A 144 6.42 -7.03 -28.25
CA ASP A 144 6.09 -6.24 -29.45
C ASP A 144 6.02 -4.73 -29.09
N GLU A 145 7.01 -3.97 -29.53
CA GLU A 145 7.18 -2.54 -29.22
C GLU A 145 5.97 -1.70 -29.66
N ASP A 146 5.53 -1.88 -30.91
CA ASP A 146 4.42 -1.11 -31.48
C ASP A 146 3.11 -1.42 -30.78
N LYS A 147 2.84 -2.70 -30.50
CA LYS A 147 1.67 -3.14 -29.79
C LYS A 147 1.69 -2.64 -28.35
N PHE A 148 2.83 -2.72 -27.67
CA PHE A 148 3.02 -2.22 -26.31
C PHE A 148 2.74 -0.71 -26.25
N ARG A 149 3.34 0.05 -27.17
CA ARG A 149 3.14 1.50 -27.26
C ARG A 149 1.67 1.88 -27.49
N LYS A 150 0.99 1.20 -28.41
CA LYS A 150 -0.46 1.41 -28.67
C LYS A 150 -1.30 1.02 -27.45
N THR A 151 -0.92 -0.06 -26.78
CA THR A 151 -1.66 -0.52 -25.59
C THR A 151 -1.55 0.48 -24.45
N MET A 152 -0.37 1.10 -24.24
CA MET A 152 -0.18 2.16 -23.25
C MET A 152 -1.18 3.32 -23.42
N ASP A 153 -1.57 3.66 -24.66
CA ASP A 153 -2.52 4.74 -24.94
C ASP A 153 -3.98 4.27 -25.06
N SER A 154 -4.24 2.99 -24.84
CA SER A 154 -5.55 2.40 -25.02
C SER A 154 -6.60 2.89 -23.98
N PHE A 155 -7.87 2.78 -24.36
CA PHE A 155 -8.99 3.02 -23.44
C PHE A 155 -8.96 2.07 -22.23
N ALA A 156 -8.54 0.83 -22.43
CA ALA A 156 -8.43 -0.15 -21.35
C ALA A 156 -7.41 0.28 -20.28
N VAL A 157 -6.22 0.76 -20.69
CA VAL A 157 -5.21 1.31 -19.78
C VAL A 157 -5.75 2.56 -19.06
N ASN A 158 -6.40 3.47 -19.77
CA ASN A 158 -7.00 4.66 -19.14
C ASN A 158 -8.03 4.28 -18.07
N THR A 159 -8.83 3.26 -18.33
CA THR A 159 -9.83 2.73 -17.38
C THR A 159 -9.15 2.14 -16.14
N ARG A 160 -8.12 1.30 -16.33
CA ARG A 160 -7.35 0.71 -15.22
C ARG A 160 -6.69 1.79 -14.35
N MET A 161 -6.03 2.78 -14.96
CA MET A 161 -5.43 3.90 -14.22
C MET A 161 -6.45 4.67 -13.38
N LYS A 162 -7.64 4.94 -13.95
CA LYS A 162 -8.72 5.62 -13.24
C LYS A 162 -9.21 4.80 -12.04
N GLN A 163 -9.37 3.49 -12.20
CA GLN A 163 -9.74 2.58 -11.13
C GLN A 163 -8.67 2.56 -10.02
N ALA A 164 -7.41 2.45 -10.39
CA ALA A 164 -6.29 2.49 -9.45
C ALA A 164 -6.24 3.79 -8.63
N MET A 165 -6.49 4.93 -9.28
CA MET A 165 -6.59 6.22 -8.58
C MET A 165 -7.75 6.26 -7.59
N GLN A 166 -8.92 5.76 -7.98
CA GLN A 166 -10.09 5.68 -7.09
C GLN A 166 -9.80 4.79 -5.87
N MET A 167 -9.18 3.63 -6.10
CA MET A 167 -8.79 2.71 -5.02
C MET A 167 -7.73 3.32 -4.11
N ALA A 168 -6.71 3.98 -4.66
CA ALA A 168 -5.67 4.66 -3.88
C ALA A 168 -6.26 5.79 -3.01
N GLN A 169 -7.22 6.56 -3.54
CA GLN A 169 -7.92 7.59 -2.79
C GLN A 169 -8.78 6.99 -1.67
N ALA A 170 -9.56 5.93 -1.96
CA ALA A 170 -10.35 5.22 -0.95
C ALA A 170 -9.46 4.63 0.15
N SER A 171 -8.32 4.08 -0.22
CA SER A 171 -7.31 3.52 0.70
C SER A 171 -6.46 4.60 1.40
N ARG A 172 -6.71 5.89 1.12
CA ARG A 172 -5.99 7.04 1.68
C ARG A 172 -4.47 6.99 1.45
N ILE A 173 -4.06 6.44 0.30
CA ILE A 173 -2.64 6.33 -0.07
C ILE A 173 -2.04 7.71 -0.28
N ARG A 174 -0.91 7.99 0.39
CA ARG A 174 -0.17 9.25 0.31
C ARG A 174 1.22 9.11 -0.28
N GLY A 175 1.67 7.88 -0.48
CA GLY A 175 2.99 7.53 -1.03
C GLY A 175 3.14 6.04 -1.20
N VAL A 176 4.29 5.63 -1.72
CA VAL A 176 4.61 4.23 -2.02
C VAL A 176 6.02 3.88 -1.51
N PRO A 177 6.31 2.62 -1.15
CA PRO A 177 5.37 1.50 -1.13
C PRO A 177 4.35 1.63 0.00
N SER A 178 3.11 1.24 -0.30
CA SER A 178 2.03 1.10 0.68
C SER A 178 1.30 -0.21 0.43
N VAL A 179 0.86 -0.88 1.49
CA VAL A 179 0.14 -2.15 1.40
C VAL A 179 -1.17 -2.04 2.16
N VAL A 180 -2.25 -2.49 1.53
CA VAL A 180 -3.57 -2.60 2.15
C VAL A 180 -3.94 -4.07 2.29
N ILE A 181 -4.27 -4.49 3.50
CA ILE A 181 -4.65 -5.88 3.79
C ILE A 181 -6.17 -5.92 4.00
N ASN A 182 -6.83 -6.74 3.22
CA ASN A 182 -8.27 -7.02 3.20
C ASN A 182 -9.16 -5.76 3.25
N GLY A 183 -8.69 -4.69 2.58
CA GLY A 183 -9.37 -3.39 2.56
C GLY A 183 -9.46 -2.68 3.91
N LYS A 184 -8.90 -3.24 4.98
CA LYS A 184 -9.07 -2.77 6.36
C LYS A 184 -7.81 -2.15 6.98
N TYR A 185 -6.63 -2.65 6.64
CA TYR A 185 -5.37 -2.26 7.29
C TYR A 185 -4.39 -1.69 6.27
N LEU A 186 -3.99 -0.44 6.46
CA LEU A 186 -2.97 0.23 5.65
C LEU A 186 -1.64 0.19 6.39
N THR A 187 -0.59 -0.30 5.74
CA THR A 187 0.79 -0.26 6.21
C THR A 187 1.74 0.30 5.14
N GLY A 188 2.97 0.55 5.51
CA GLY A 188 4.03 1.07 4.64
C GLY A 188 5.24 1.48 5.47
N GLY A 189 6.33 1.90 4.82
CA GLY A 189 7.59 2.20 5.50
C GLY A 189 7.47 3.21 6.63
N SER A 190 6.66 4.25 6.48
CA SER A 190 6.44 5.28 7.51
C SER A 190 5.67 4.78 8.74
N LEU A 191 4.86 3.74 8.60
CA LEU A 191 4.07 3.15 9.68
C LEU A 191 4.82 2.00 10.35
N ALA A 192 5.38 1.09 9.54
CA ALA A 192 6.03 -0.14 9.99
C ALA A 192 7.53 0.04 10.32
N GLY A 193 8.15 1.16 9.90
CA GLY A 193 9.53 1.51 10.20
C GLY A 193 10.59 0.80 9.36
N SER A 194 10.28 -0.35 8.75
CA SER A 194 11.19 -1.12 7.88
C SER A 194 10.42 -2.03 6.93
N HIS A 195 11.11 -2.60 5.92
CA HIS A 195 10.54 -3.61 5.04
C HIS A 195 10.10 -4.87 5.81
N ASP A 196 10.93 -5.35 6.72
CA ASP A 196 10.57 -6.49 7.61
C ASP A 196 9.35 -6.15 8.48
N GLY A 197 9.24 -4.90 8.93
CA GLY A 197 8.08 -4.41 9.65
C GLY A 197 6.81 -4.46 8.80
N ILE A 198 6.88 -4.11 7.50
CA ILE A 198 5.75 -4.24 6.57
C ILE A 198 5.35 -5.72 6.43
N ILE A 199 6.31 -6.62 6.17
CA ILE A 199 6.05 -8.06 6.01
C ILE A 199 5.45 -8.65 7.30
N ARG A 200 5.96 -8.26 8.48
CA ARG A 200 5.38 -8.68 9.76
C ARG A 200 3.91 -8.27 9.88
N VAL A 201 3.58 -7.01 9.58
CA VAL A 201 2.19 -6.51 9.61
C VAL A 201 1.31 -7.27 8.63
N ILE A 202 1.79 -7.53 7.40
CA ILE A 202 1.05 -8.32 6.42
C ILE A 202 0.71 -9.70 7.00
N ASN A 203 1.70 -10.43 7.53
CA ASN A 203 1.49 -11.77 8.09
C ASN A 203 0.49 -11.78 9.25
N GLU A 204 0.64 -10.84 10.19
CA GLU A 204 -0.27 -10.72 11.34
C GLU A 204 -1.71 -10.43 10.92
N ARG A 205 -1.91 -9.49 10.00
CA ARG A 205 -3.26 -9.09 9.55
C ARG A 205 -3.89 -10.12 8.63
N VAL A 206 -3.11 -10.76 7.76
CA VAL A 206 -3.58 -11.86 6.91
C VAL A 206 -4.10 -13.03 7.77
N ALA A 207 -3.34 -13.43 8.80
CA ALA A 207 -3.77 -14.51 9.71
C ALA A 207 -5.06 -14.15 10.47
N GLU A 208 -5.18 -12.90 10.93
CA GLU A 208 -6.39 -12.42 11.62
C GLU A 208 -7.60 -12.40 10.69
N GLU A 209 -7.46 -11.87 9.48
CA GLU A 209 -8.56 -11.79 8.52
C GLU A 209 -8.99 -13.17 8.01
N TYR A 210 -8.06 -14.10 7.84
CA TYR A 210 -8.38 -15.47 7.45
C TYR A 210 -9.21 -16.19 8.53
N ALA A 211 -8.94 -15.95 9.79
CA ALA A 211 -9.73 -16.52 10.89
C ALA A 211 -11.19 -16.02 10.94
N LEU A 212 -11.52 -14.97 10.17
CA LEU A 212 -12.85 -14.35 10.11
C LEU A 212 -13.62 -14.70 8.81
N LEU A 213 -12.98 -15.39 7.82
CA LEU A 213 -13.62 -15.91 6.61
C LEU A 213 -14.38 -17.20 6.92
#